data_cf15547ab4e9082e393c997ebb9e74ff
#
_entry.id   cf15547ab4e9082e393c997ebb9e74ff
#
_cell.length_a   1.000
_cell.length_b   1.000
_cell.length_c   1.000
_cell.angle_alpha   90.00
_cell.angle_beta   90.00
_cell.angle_gamma   90.00
#
_symmetry.space_group_name_H-M   'P 1'
#
loop_
_entity.id
_entity.type
_entity.pdbx_description
1 polymer ?
#
loop_
_entity_poly.entity_id
_entity_poly.type
_entity_poly.pdbx_seq_one_letter_code
_entity_poly.pdbx_strand_id
1 'polypeptide(L)'
;KLEVCRIVPNAREITKIVMRVSFETGLPYWFFVDAANRANPNQNDPEAYGILCGNLCQESFSNVVPDKYGHVCNLGSINLGSIHSKERLAEVARIACRMLNRGVQLTKNPDEITEAHNKRYQTIGIGIMGLHDYLAKEFGNYSNLAEIVDIAECIEYHAALESVEIAKHQGSFEAFEFSGWKDGTMTRRFADLGNGKYDWKYLQEQIDKHGIRNSQLTSPAPTTTTSIYQDASATFQPIYKAYFSEDNK
;
A
#
# COMPACT_ATOMS: atom_id res chain seq x y z
N LYS A 1 -6.70 23.94 -1.28
CA LYS A 1 -7.09 24.04 0.15
C LYS A 1 -8.57 23.79 0.23
N LEU A 2 -8.99 22.63 0.69
CA LEU A 2 -10.38 22.34 1.04
C LEU A 2 -10.69 23.08 2.34
N GLU A 3 -11.29 24.26 2.25
CA GLU A 3 -12.03 24.84 3.37
C GLU A 3 -13.35 24.06 3.55
N VAL A 4 -13.29 22.89 4.16
CA VAL A 4 -14.46 22.13 4.56
C VAL A 4 -14.52 22.10 6.09
N CYS A 5 -14.58 23.27 6.69
CA CYS A 5 -15.15 23.43 8.02
C CYS A 5 -16.55 24.04 7.88
N ARG A 6 -17.50 23.27 7.37
CA ARG A 6 -18.90 23.57 7.60
C ARG A 6 -19.21 23.20 9.05
N ILE A 7 -19.68 24.17 9.84
CA ILE A 7 -20.29 23.88 11.15
C ILE A 7 -21.48 22.98 10.88
N VAL A 8 -21.35 21.71 11.20
CA VAL A 8 -22.46 20.75 11.10
C VAL A 8 -23.27 20.89 12.39
N PRO A 9 -24.54 21.33 12.32
CA PRO A 9 -25.41 21.33 13.48
C PRO A 9 -25.45 19.90 14.07
N ASN A 10 -25.35 19.79 15.39
CA ASN A 10 -25.33 18.50 16.09
C ASN A 10 -24.12 17.58 15.82
N ALA A 11 -22.99 18.09 15.36
CA ALA A 11 -21.77 17.30 15.11
C ALA A 11 -21.39 16.38 16.28
N ARG A 12 -21.54 16.87 17.53
CA ARG A 12 -21.28 16.08 18.74
C ARG A 12 -22.19 14.85 18.85
N GLU A 13 -23.48 15.00 18.56
CA GLU A 13 -24.46 13.91 18.63
C GLU A 13 -24.22 12.89 17.50
N ILE A 14 -23.96 13.37 16.29
CA ILE A 14 -23.57 12.51 15.15
C ILE A 14 -22.31 11.71 15.51
N THR A 15 -21.28 12.37 16.03
CA THR A 15 -20.04 11.70 16.43
C THR A 15 -20.30 10.62 17.49
N LYS A 16 -21.10 10.90 18.51
CA LYS A 16 -21.47 9.90 19.54
C LYS A 16 -22.19 8.69 18.95
N ILE A 17 -23.12 8.92 18.02
CA ILE A 17 -23.86 7.83 17.36
C ILE A 17 -22.88 6.98 16.53
N VAL A 18 -22.07 7.60 15.70
CA VAL A 18 -21.10 6.90 14.85
C VAL A 18 -20.10 6.12 15.70
N MET A 19 -19.56 6.71 16.78
CA MET A 19 -18.65 6.00 17.69
C MET A 19 -19.31 4.81 18.37
N ARG A 20 -20.57 4.96 18.83
CA ARG A 20 -21.33 3.85 19.42
C ARG A 20 -21.50 2.70 18.41
N VAL A 21 -21.99 3.01 17.22
CA VAL A 21 -22.23 2.01 16.16
C VAL A 21 -20.91 1.32 15.78
N SER A 22 -19.83 2.09 15.64
CA SER A 22 -18.52 1.54 15.34
C SER A 22 -18.01 0.60 16.43
N PHE A 23 -18.25 0.93 17.71
CA PHE A 23 -17.89 0.08 18.83
C PHE A 23 -18.73 -1.21 18.93
N GLU A 24 -20.05 -1.10 18.68
CA GLU A 24 -20.99 -2.22 18.76
C GLU A 24 -20.88 -3.20 17.58
N THR A 25 -20.55 -2.70 16.39
CA THR A 25 -20.65 -3.47 15.14
C THR A 25 -19.32 -3.63 14.38
N GLY A 26 -18.28 -2.88 14.76
CA GLY A 26 -17.04 -2.76 14.00
C GLY A 26 -17.13 -1.86 12.76
N LEU A 27 -18.29 -1.25 12.49
CA LEU A 27 -18.57 -0.40 11.33
C LEU A 27 -19.23 0.94 11.76
N PRO A 28 -19.03 2.04 10.99
CA PRO A 28 -18.18 2.19 9.80
C PRO A 28 -16.70 2.21 10.14
N TYR A 29 -15.84 1.91 9.16
CA TYR A 29 -14.41 2.13 9.29
C TYR A 29 -14.09 3.63 9.29
N TRP A 30 -13.14 4.02 10.13
CA TRP A 30 -12.64 5.39 10.20
C TRP A 30 -11.48 5.58 9.24
N PHE A 31 -11.56 6.60 8.38
CA PHE A 31 -10.48 6.96 7.49
C PHE A 31 -9.92 8.34 7.83
N PHE A 32 -8.64 8.39 8.16
CA PHE A 32 -7.96 9.61 8.56
C PHE A 32 -7.34 10.31 7.35
N VAL A 33 -8.16 11.08 6.65
CA VAL A 33 -7.79 11.75 5.39
C VAL A 33 -6.51 12.57 5.50
N ASP A 34 -6.33 13.33 6.59
CA ASP A 34 -5.14 14.16 6.78
C ASP A 34 -3.88 13.31 6.93
N ALA A 35 -3.97 12.18 7.64
CA ALA A 35 -2.86 11.25 7.80
C ALA A 35 -2.49 10.60 6.46
N ALA A 36 -3.50 10.18 5.69
CA ALA A 36 -3.31 9.61 4.36
C ALA A 36 -2.64 10.61 3.41
N ASN A 37 -3.07 11.87 3.42
CA ASN A 37 -2.47 12.89 2.55
C ASN A 37 -1.05 13.29 2.98
N ARG A 38 -0.72 13.28 4.28
CA ARG A 38 0.68 13.46 4.72
C ARG A 38 1.62 12.35 4.22
N ALA A 39 1.06 11.17 3.95
CA ALA A 39 1.79 10.01 3.45
C ALA A 39 1.71 9.84 1.92
N ASN A 40 0.90 10.64 1.27
CA ASN A 40 0.59 10.52 -0.15
C ASN A 40 1.83 10.84 -1.02
N PRO A 41 2.31 9.90 -1.84
CA PRO A 41 3.42 10.17 -2.74
C PRO A 41 3.09 11.21 -3.82
N ASN A 42 1.81 11.43 -4.08
CA ASN A 42 1.32 12.33 -5.15
C ASN A 42 0.64 13.59 -4.59
N GLN A 43 1.01 14.03 -3.38
CA GLN A 43 0.34 15.15 -2.68
C GLN A 43 0.45 16.50 -3.41
N ASN A 44 1.45 16.68 -4.27
CA ASN A 44 1.72 17.93 -4.98
C ASN A 44 1.17 17.91 -6.41
N ASP A 45 0.39 16.90 -6.80
CA ASP A 45 -0.23 16.87 -8.14
C ASP A 45 -1.27 17.99 -8.27
N PRO A 46 -1.04 18.98 -9.15
CA PRO A 46 -1.92 20.13 -9.29
C PRO A 46 -3.28 19.79 -9.91
N GLU A 47 -3.39 18.61 -10.52
CA GLU A 47 -4.61 18.17 -11.18
C GLU A 47 -5.52 17.32 -10.25
N ALA A 48 -5.14 17.12 -8.99
CA ALA A 48 -5.87 16.26 -8.08
C ALA A 48 -6.23 16.93 -6.75
N TYR A 49 -7.29 16.47 -6.14
CA TYR A 49 -7.70 16.92 -4.80
C TYR A 49 -6.97 16.21 -3.66
N GLY A 50 -6.11 15.25 -3.98
CA GLY A 50 -5.50 14.36 -3.01
C GLY A 50 -6.38 13.14 -2.72
N ILE A 51 -6.09 12.49 -1.61
CA ILE A 51 -6.82 11.32 -1.13
C ILE A 51 -8.06 11.82 -0.36
N LEU A 52 -9.25 11.41 -0.78
CA LEU A 52 -10.53 11.78 -0.15
C LEU A 52 -11.12 10.64 0.69
N CYS A 53 -10.85 9.39 0.33
CA CYS A 53 -11.30 8.19 1.03
C CYS A 53 -10.36 7.01 0.73
N GLY A 54 -10.49 5.94 1.49
CA GLY A 54 -9.88 4.64 1.19
C GLY A 54 -10.84 3.70 0.47
N ASN A 55 -10.32 2.56 0.01
CA ASN A 55 -11.14 1.42 -0.40
C ASN A 55 -11.85 0.81 0.81
N LEU A 56 -12.70 -0.22 0.60
CA LEU A 56 -13.48 -0.86 1.67
C LEU A 56 -12.60 -1.36 2.83
N CYS A 57 -11.47 -1.98 2.52
CA CYS A 57 -10.55 -2.54 3.53
C CYS A 57 -9.50 -1.53 4.03
N GLN A 58 -9.48 -0.30 3.50
CA GLN A 58 -8.63 0.83 3.93
C GLN A 58 -7.11 0.63 3.75
N GLU A 59 -6.69 -0.28 2.90
CA GLU A 59 -5.28 -0.51 2.60
C GLU A 59 -4.82 0.13 1.28
N SER A 60 -5.75 0.49 0.38
CA SER A 60 -5.43 0.99 -0.95
C SER A 60 -6.18 2.29 -1.24
N PHE A 61 -5.44 3.35 -1.49
CA PHE A 61 -5.99 4.67 -1.75
C PHE A 61 -4.98 5.54 -2.49
N SER A 62 -5.48 6.47 -3.30
CA SER A 62 -4.66 7.40 -4.10
C SER A 62 -5.42 8.69 -4.34
N ASN A 63 -4.80 9.61 -5.07
CA ASN A 63 -5.46 10.82 -5.53
C ASN A 63 -6.70 10.50 -6.35
N VAL A 64 -7.75 11.26 -6.13
CA VAL A 64 -8.98 11.19 -6.92
C VAL A 64 -9.40 12.55 -7.41
N VAL A 65 -10.10 12.59 -8.53
CA VAL A 65 -10.81 13.75 -9.06
C VAL A 65 -12.16 13.25 -9.54
N PRO A 66 -13.30 13.74 -8.98
CA PRO A 66 -14.62 13.37 -9.44
C PRO A 66 -14.70 13.47 -10.97
N ASP A 67 -15.28 12.46 -11.58
CA ASP A 67 -15.49 12.34 -13.03
C ASP A 67 -14.22 12.34 -13.90
N LYS A 68 -13.02 12.29 -13.30
CA LYS A 68 -11.74 12.29 -14.02
C LYS A 68 -10.79 11.16 -13.61
N TYR A 69 -10.54 10.99 -12.32
CA TYR A 69 -9.62 9.98 -11.79
C TYR A 69 -10.27 9.20 -10.64
N GLY A 70 -10.40 7.90 -10.79
CA GLY A 70 -10.89 6.98 -9.77
C GLY A 70 -9.90 5.87 -9.46
N HIS A 71 -9.53 5.71 -8.19
CA HIS A 71 -8.54 4.73 -7.75
C HIS A 71 -8.98 3.29 -8.03
N VAL A 72 -8.02 2.46 -8.44
CA VAL A 72 -8.19 1.01 -8.68
C VAL A 72 -7.19 0.25 -7.83
N CYS A 73 -7.67 -0.80 -7.15
CA CYS A 73 -6.85 -1.71 -6.36
C CYS A 73 -6.16 -2.74 -7.26
N ASN A 74 -4.89 -2.53 -7.59
CA ASN A 74 -4.06 -3.47 -8.34
C ASN A 74 -3.16 -4.23 -7.34
N LEU A 75 -3.69 -5.29 -6.73
CA LEU A 75 -3.13 -5.91 -5.53
C LEU A 75 -2.58 -7.31 -5.78
N GLY A 76 -1.54 -7.67 -5.02
CA GLY A 76 -1.00 -9.02 -4.90
C GLY A 76 -0.28 -9.18 -3.58
N SER A 77 -0.21 -10.41 -3.02
CA SER A 77 0.38 -10.63 -1.71
C SER A 77 1.43 -11.73 -1.73
N ILE A 78 2.54 -11.50 -1.03
CA ILE A 78 3.63 -12.47 -0.86
C ILE A 78 3.30 -13.37 0.33
N ASN A 79 3.39 -14.69 0.13
CA ASN A 79 3.28 -15.65 1.22
C ASN A 79 4.63 -15.80 1.94
N LEU A 80 4.77 -15.13 3.09
CA LEU A 80 6.00 -15.15 3.89
C LEU A 80 6.29 -16.53 4.48
N GLY A 81 5.27 -17.36 4.73
CA GLY A 81 5.44 -18.74 5.21
C GLY A 81 6.26 -19.61 4.26
N SER A 82 6.32 -19.23 2.97
CA SER A 82 7.11 -19.92 1.94
C SER A 82 8.45 -19.24 1.64
N ILE A 83 8.81 -18.17 2.37
CA ILE A 83 10.08 -17.45 2.20
C ILE A 83 11.10 -17.96 3.21
N HIS A 84 12.27 -18.36 2.74
CA HIS A 84 13.29 -18.98 3.58
C HIS A 84 14.57 -18.14 3.73
N SER A 85 14.66 -17.00 3.04
CA SER A 85 15.77 -16.04 3.21
C SER A 85 15.39 -14.63 2.77
N LYS A 86 16.14 -13.64 3.21
CA LYS A 86 15.94 -12.23 2.80
C LYS A 86 16.25 -12.01 1.32
N GLU A 87 17.23 -12.73 0.78
CA GLU A 87 17.55 -12.68 -0.65
C GLU A 87 16.38 -13.18 -1.49
N ARG A 88 15.72 -14.25 -1.03
CA ARG A 88 14.50 -14.75 -1.69
C ARG A 88 13.33 -13.77 -1.56
N LEU A 89 13.18 -13.12 -0.41
CA LEU A 89 12.15 -12.09 -0.23
C LEU A 89 12.37 -10.92 -1.19
N ALA A 90 13.61 -10.45 -1.30
CA ALA A 90 14.00 -9.39 -2.23
C ALA A 90 13.69 -9.75 -3.69
N GLU A 91 14.04 -10.96 -4.11
CA GLU A 91 13.73 -11.46 -5.45
C GLU A 91 12.23 -11.53 -5.72
N VAL A 92 11.47 -12.08 -4.77
CA VAL A 92 9.99 -12.21 -4.90
C VAL A 92 9.32 -10.84 -4.91
N ALA A 93 9.78 -9.86 -4.13
CA ALA A 93 9.28 -8.49 -4.16
C ALA A 93 9.47 -7.84 -5.54
N ARG A 94 10.62 -8.04 -6.17
CA ARG A 94 10.89 -7.57 -7.54
C ARG A 94 9.99 -8.26 -8.57
N ILE A 95 9.80 -9.57 -8.45
CA ILE A 95 8.89 -10.32 -9.33
C ILE A 95 7.45 -9.82 -9.15
N ALA A 96 6.98 -9.62 -7.92
CA ALA A 96 5.65 -9.12 -7.63
C ALA A 96 5.42 -7.74 -8.24
N CYS A 97 6.40 -6.83 -8.14
CA CYS A 97 6.35 -5.52 -8.79
C CYS A 97 6.18 -5.65 -10.32
N ARG A 98 6.98 -6.49 -10.98
CA ARG A 98 6.87 -6.75 -12.44
C ARG A 98 5.51 -7.32 -12.82
N MET A 99 5.03 -8.29 -12.07
CA MET A 99 3.74 -8.94 -12.33
C MET A 99 2.59 -7.95 -12.21
N LEU A 100 2.53 -7.16 -11.12
CA LEU A 100 1.48 -6.18 -10.91
C LEU A 100 1.55 -5.04 -11.93
N ASN A 101 2.76 -4.50 -12.21
CA ASN A 101 2.92 -3.50 -13.28
C ASN A 101 2.43 -4.04 -14.63
N ARG A 102 2.72 -5.30 -14.95
CA ARG A 102 2.22 -5.92 -16.18
C ARG A 102 0.70 -6.10 -16.12
N GLY A 103 0.14 -6.44 -14.96
CA GLY A 103 -1.30 -6.51 -14.73
C GLY A 103 -1.99 -5.18 -15.05
N VAL A 104 -1.48 -4.06 -14.51
CA VAL A 104 -2.01 -2.72 -14.82
C VAL A 104 -2.04 -2.43 -16.33
N GLN A 105 -1.01 -2.84 -17.06
CA GLN A 105 -0.91 -2.61 -18.49
C GLN A 105 -1.84 -3.48 -19.35
N LEU A 106 -2.10 -4.70 -18.91
CA LEU A 106 -2.91 -5.68 -19.66
C LEU A 106 -4.39 -5.66 -19.31
N THR A 107 -4.73 -5.15 -18.14
CA THR A 107 -6.11 -5.11 -17.67
C THR A 107 -6.90 -4.05 -18.44
N LYS A 108 -8.01 -4.47 -19.04
CA LYS A 108 -8.99 -3.54 -19.57
C LYS A 108 -9.81 -3.00 -18.40
N ASN A 109 -9.70 -1.71 -18.17
CA ASN A 109 -10.43 -1.06 -17.07
C ASN A 109 -11.94 -1.01 -17.39
N PRO A 110 -12.82 -1.02 -16.37
CA PRO A 110 -14.27 -1.01 -16.58
C PRO A 110 -14.80 0.31 -17.16
N ASP A 111 -14.10 1.41 -16.91
CA ASP A 111 -14.48 2.75 -17.34
C ASP A 111 -13.26 3.65 -17.59
N GLU A 112 -13.51 4.81 -18.20
CA GLU A 112 -12.48 5.78 -18.55
C GLU A 112 -11.83 6.47 -17.34
N ILE A 113 -12.55 6.57 -16.22
CA ILE A 113 -12.10 7.22 -14.98
C ILE A 113 -11.00 6.38 -14.32
N THR A 114 -11.22 5.08 -14.23
CA THR A 114 -10.25 4.12 -13.68
C THR A 114 -9.07 3.92 -14.63
N GLU A 115 -9.30 3.95 -15.94
CA GLU A 115 -8.23 3.90 -16.94
C GLU A 115 -7.33 5.13 -16.86
N ALA A 116 -7.91 6.32 -16.76
CA ALA A 116 -7.17 7.58 -16.62
C ALA A 116 -6.33 7.59 -15.33
N HIS A 117 -6.86 7.07 -14.22
CA HIS A 117 -6.11 6.93 -12.97
C HIS A 117 -4.91 5.98 -13.13
N ASN A 118 -5.14 4.77 -13.67
CA ASN A 118 -4.08 3.80 -13.89
C ASN A 118 -2.99 4.34 -14.81
N LYS A 119 -3.35 5.07 -15.86
CA LYS A 119 -2.39 5.71 -16.75
C LYS A 119 -1.55 6.76 -16.02
N ARG A 120 -2.19 7.62 -15.22
CA ARG A 120 -1.53 8.74 -14.55
C ARG A 120 -0.62 8.31 -13.41
N TYR A 121 -1.05 7.37 -12.57
CA TYR A 121 -0.35 7.02 -11.33
C TYR A 121 0.32 5.65 -11.34
N GLN A 122 -0.10 4.73 -12.19
CA GLN A 122 0.45 3.36 -12.26
C GLN A 122 0.55 2.70 -10.88
N THR A 123 -0.48 2.87 -10.03
CA THR A 123 -0.50 2.36 -8.66
C THR A 123 -0.53 0.83 -8.64
N ILE A 124 0.31 0.23 -7.83
CA ILE A 124 0.28 -1.19 -7.48
C ILE A 124 0.30 -1.34 -5.96
N GLY A 125 -0.09 -2.50 -5.45
CA GLY A 125 -0.07 -2.77 -4.02
C GLY A 125 0.42 -4.18 -3.74
N ILE A 126 1.67 -4.31 -3.33
CA ILE A 126 2.25 -5.56 -2.85
C ILE A 126 1.93 -5.68 -1.37
N GLY A 127 1.15 -6.69 -1.00
CA GLY A 127 0.85 -7.04 0.39
C GLY A 127 1.59 -8.29 0.84
N ILE A 128 1.24 -8.76 2.03
CA ILE A 128 1.79 -9.98 2.64
C ILE A 128 0.68 -10.86 3.20
N MET A 129 0.96 -12.15 3.31
CA MET A 129 0.25 -13.13 4.11
C MET A 129 1.28 -14.06 4.75
N GLY A 130 0.88 -14.83 5.77
CA GLY A 130 1.79 -15.77 6.43
C GLY A 130 2.85 -15.11 7.33
N LEU A 131 2.64 -13.86 7.78
CA LEU A 131 3.58 -13.21 8.69
C LEU A 131 3.63 -13.93 10.04
N HIS A 132 2.47 -14.33 10.57
CA HIS A 132 2.43 -15.11 11.82
C HIS A 132 3.16 -16.43 11.67
N ASP A 133 2.93 -17.15 10.58
CA ASP A 133 3.56 -18.46 10.32
C ASP A 133 5.09 -18.32 10.24
N TYR A 134 5.56 -17.30 9.52
CA TYR A 134 6.98 -17.00 9.41
C TYR A 134 7.58 -16.70 10.80
N LEU A 135 7.00 -15.76 11.55
CA LEU A 135 7.54 -15.35 12.85
C LEU A 135 7.47 -16.48 13.90
N ALA A 136 6.39 -17.26 13.90
CA ALA A 136 6.25 -18.40 14.81
C ALA A 136 7.29 -19.48 14.52
N LYS A 137 7.55 -19.76 13.26
CA LYS A 137 8.55 -20.74 12.81
C LYS A 137 9.98 -20.32 13.13
N GLU A 138 10.34 -19.08 12.80
CA GLU A 138 11.72 -18.60 12.91
C GLU A 138 12.07 -18.14 14.35
N PHE A 139 11.10 -17.59 15.09
CA PHE A 139 11.33 -16.95 16.40
C PHE A 139 10.50 -17.53 17.54
N GLY A 140 9.57 -18.45 17.27
CA GLY A 140 8.67 -19.04 18.25
C GLY A 140 7.58 -18.09 18.78
N ASN A 141 7.50 -16.85 18.29
CA ASN A 141 6.50 -15.87 18.71
C ASN A 141 6.31 -14.76 17.68
N TYR A 142 5.24 -13.97 17.83
CA TYR A 142 4.87 -12.86 16.94
C TYR A 142 5.49 -11.50 17.35
N SER A 143 6.28 -11.41 18.40
CA SER A 143 6.68 -10.12 19.00
C SER A 143 7.98 -9.51 18.47
N ASN A 144 8.57 -10.08 17.43
CA ASN A 144 9.82 -9.55 16.85
C ASN A 144 9.57 -8.36 15.91
N LEU A 145 9.39 -7.15 16.49
CA LEU A 145 9.12 -5.94 15.74
C LEU A 145 10.27 -5.55 14.78
N ALA A 146 11.53 -5.82 15.17
CA ALA A 146 12.68 -5.51 14.32
C ALA A 146 12.64 -6.31 13.03
N GLU A 147 12.24 -7.58 13.10
CA GLU A 147 12.08 -8.43 11.93
C GLU A 147 10.90 -8.00 11.04
N ILE A 148 9.79 -7.57 11.65
CA ILE A 148 8.63 -7.04 10.91
C ILE A 148 9.02 -5.79 10.12
N VAL A 149 9.76 -4.86 10.73
CA VAL A 149 10.27 -3.66 10.05
C VAL A 149 11.22 -4.05 8.91
N ASP A 150 12.13 -4.99 9.13
CA ASP A 150 13.07 -5.46 8.12
C ASP A 150 12.38 -6.12 6.92
N ILE A 151 11.32 -6.91 7.15
CA ILE A 151 10.50 -7.50 6.09
C ILE A 151 9.81 -6.39 5.27
N ALA A 152 9.18 -5.44 5.94
CA ALA A 152 8.44 -4.36 5.28
C ALA A 152 9.39 -3.48 4.45
N GLU A 153 10.53 -3.10 5.01
CA GLU A 153 11.56 -2.29 4.33
C GLU A 153 12.17 -3.05 3.16
N CYS A 154 12.45 -4.36 3.30
CA CYS A 154 12.94 -5.22 2.22
C CYS A 154 11.99 -5.20 1.01
N ILE A 155 10.70 -5.39 1.25
CA ILE A 155 9.70 -5.44 0.18
C ILE A 155 9.61 -4.09 -0.52
N GLU A 156 9.47 -2.98 0.23
CA GLU A 156 9.35 -1.64 -0.34
C GLU A 156 10.59 -1.26 -1.15
N TYR A 157 11.78 -1.45 -0.56
CA TYR A 157 13.04 -1.11 -1.22
C TYR A 157 13.24 -1.86 -2.54
N HIS A 158 13.05 -3.19 -2.53
CA HIS A 158 13.27 -4.00 -3.73
C HIS A 158 12.17 -3.84 -4.77
N ALA A 159 10.94 -3.57 -4.36
CA ALA A 159 9.87 -3.18 -5.28
C ALA A 159 10.18 -1.83 -5.95
N ALA A 160 10.69 -0.85 -5.20
CA ALA A 160 11.08 0.45 -5.73
C ALA A 160 12.27 0.33 -6.71
N LEU A 161 13.31 -0.44 -6.38
CA LEU A 161 14.39 -0.74 -7.31
C LEU A 161 13.89 -1.34 -8.61
N GLU A 162 12.97 -2.30 -8.53
CA GLU A 162 12.39 -2.91 -9.74
C GLU A 162 11.55 -1.93 -10.54
N SER A 163 10.78 -1.08 -9.85
CA SER A 163 9.98 -0.03 -10.50
C SER A 163 10.87 0.98 -11.23
N VAL A 164 12.09 1.26 -10.74
CA VAL A 164 13.10 2.04 -11.46
C VAL A 164 13.62 1.27 -12.69
N GLU A 165 13.92 -0.03 -12.56
CA GLU A 165 14.33 -0.83 -13.73
C GLU A 165 13.27 -0.85 -14.82
N ILE A 166 11.99 -0.94 -14.45
CA ILE A 166 10.88 -0.85 -15.39
C ILE A 166 10.84 0.56 -16.04
N ALA A 167 11.06 1.61 -15.26
CA ALA A 167 11.05 2.99 -15.76
C ALA A 167 12.13 3.26 -16.81
N LYS A 168 13.29 2.59 -16.76
CA LYS A 168 14.34 2.71 -17.79
C LYS A 168 13.85 2.34 -19.20
N HIS A 169 12.83 1.47 -19.28
CA HIS A 169 12.32 0.96 -20.54
C HIS A 169 10.93 1.52 -20.90
N GLN A 170 10.13 1.88 -19.91
CA GLN A 170 8.73 2.28 -20.10
C GLN A 170 8.44 3.73 -19.71
N GLY A 171 9.43 4.42 -19.14
CA GLY A 171 9.26 5.76 -18.58
C GLY A 171 8.58 5.73 -17.21
N SER A 172 8.61 6.85 -16.53
CA SER A 172 7.95 7.09 -15.25
C SER A 172 6.43 7.13 -15.39
N PHE A 173 5.71 7.05 -14.28
CA PHE A 173 4.29 7.37 -14.27
C PHE A 173 4.05 8.86 -14.58
N GLU A 174 2.87 9.19 -15.12
CA GLU A 174 2.62 10.51 -15.72
C GLU A 174 2.76 11.68 -14.74
N ALA A 175 2.30 11.49 -13.49
CA ALA A 175 2.40 12.54 -12.45
C ALA A 175 3.75 12.56 -11.70
N PHE A 176 4.79 11.89 -12.17
CA PHE A 176 6.08 11.73 -11.50
C PHE A 176 6.72 13.05 -11.08
N GLU A 177 6.71 14.06 -11.94
CA GLU A 177 7.33 15.38 -11.68
C GLU A 177 6.73 16.10 -10.46
N PHE A 178 5.52 15.75 -10.04
CA PHE A 178 4.84 16.31 -8.87
C PHE A 178 4.88 15.38 -7.65
N SER A 179 5.64 14.30 -7.70
CA SER A 179 5.63 13.26 -6.67
C SER A 179 6.73 13.41 -5.63
N GLY A 180 6.47 12.85 -4.45
CA GLY A 180 7.47 12.69 -3.40
C GLY A 180 8.62 11.74 -3.74
N TRP A 181 8.51 10.97 -4.83
CA TRP A 181 9.63 10.22 -5.39
C TRP A 181 10.60 11.15 -6.11
N LYS A 182 10.08 12.15 -6.85
CA LYS A 182 10.89 13.13 -7.56
C LYS A 182 11.65 14.05 -6.62
N ASP A 183 11.00 14.53 -5.57
CA ASP A 183 11.61 15.46 -4.62
C ASP A 183 12.38 14.78 -3.46
N GLY A 184 12.42 13.44 -3.44
CA GLY A 184 13.10 12.64 -2.45
C GLY A 184 12.37 12.53 -1.10
N THR A 185 11.15 13.01 -0.98
CA THR A 185 10.37 12.91 0.27
C THR A 185 10.07 11.47 0.62
N MET A 186 9.77 10.63 -0.38
CA MET A 186 9.45 9.22 -0.14
C MET A 186 10.66 8.42 0.32
N THR A 187 11.81 8.55 -0.34
CA THR A 187 13.03 7.83 0.04
C THR A 187 13.55 8.24 1.41
N ARG A 188 13.50 9.54 1.75
CA ARG A 188 13.83 10.02 3.11
C ARG A 188 12.89 9.43 4.14
N ARG A 189 11.59 9.43 3.88
CA ARG A 189 10.59 8.86 4.79
C ARG A 189 10.83 7.38 5.06
N PHE A 190 11.09 6.59 4.03
CA PHE A 190 11.37 5.16 4.20
C PHE A 190 12.70 4.92 4.91
N ALA A 191 13.73 5.74 4.65
CA ALA A 191 14.98 5.69 5.39
C ALA A 191 14.81 5.99 6.89
N ASP A 192 13.95 6.96 7.23
CA ASP A 192 13.65 7.34 8.63
C ASP A 192 12.82 6.28 9.36
N LEU A 193 11.94 5.55 8.65
CA LEU A 193 11.10 4.49 9.21
C LEU A 193 11.79 3.13 9.27
N GLY A 194 12.80 2.93 8.45
CA GLY A 194 13.54 1.68 8.30
C GLY A 194 14.57 1.45 9.40
N ASN A 195 15.37 0.40 9.20
CA ASN A 195 16.41 -0.02 10.15
C ASN A 195 17.83 0.30 9.69
N GLY A 196 17.99 1.04 8.60
CA GLY A 196 19.27 1.47 8.04
C GLY A 196 20.03 0.38 7.26
N LYS A 197 19.40 -0.74 6.93
CA LYS A 197 20.03 -1.83 6.15
C LYS A 197 20.03 -1.57 4.65
N TYR A 198 19.11 -0.73 4.15
CA TYR A 198 18.94 -0.50 2.73
C TYR A 198 19.42 0.90 2.33
N ASP A 199 20.08 1.00 1.18
CA ASP A 199 20.66 2.25 0.68
C ASP A 199 19.61 3.10 -0.07
N TRP A 200 18.73 3.76 0.69
CA TRP A 200 17.72 4.66 0.16
C TRP A 200 18.31 5.86 -0.59
N LYS A 201 19.56 6.25 -0.27
CA LYS A 201 20.26 7.31 -0.99
C LYS A 201 20.63 6.86 -2.40
N TYR A 202 21.20 5.66 -2.53
CA TYR A 202 21.45 5.05 -3.83
C TYR A 202 20.17 4.91 -4.66
N LEU A 203 19.06 4.49 -4.03
CA LEU A 203 17.78 4.42 -4.71
C LEU A 203 17.33 5.78 -5.23
N GLN A 204 17.47 6.87 -4.43
CA GLN A 204 17.14 8.22 -4.88
C GLN A 204 17.99 8.63 -6.10
N GLU A 205 19.29 8.36 -6.08
CA GLU A 205 20.18 8.64 -7.22
C GLU A 205 19.71 7.90 -8.50
N GLN A 206 19.19 6.67 -8.35
CA GLN A 206 18.63 5.93 -9.48
C GLN A 206 17.30 6.53 -9.96
N ILE A 207 16.43 6.97 -9.04
CA ILE A 207 15.17 7.65 -9.36
C ILE A 207 15.43 8.99 -10.06
N ASP A 208 16.39 9.78 -9.58
CA ASP A 208 16.75 11.07 -10.20
C ASP A 208 17.21 10.89 -11.65
N LYS A 209 17.89 9.79 -11.92
CA LYS A 209 18.45 9.48 -13.23
C LYS A 209 17.46 8.83 -14.19
N HIS A 210 16.58 7.98 -13.71
CA HIS A 210 15.75 7.10 -14.53
C HIS A 210 14.25 7.25 -14.28
N GLY A 211 13.86 7.94 -13.22
CA GLY A 211 12.49 7.98 -12.73
C GLY A 211 12.06 6.68 -12.04
N ILE A 212 10.78 6.58 -11.71
CA ILE A 212 10.15 5.40 -11.15
C ILE A 212 8.82 5.13 -11.86
N ARG A 213 8.50 3.86 -12.14
CA ARG A 213 7.33 3.50 -12.94
C ARG A 213 6.02 3.59 -12.19
N ASN A 214 6.01 3.20 -10.92
CA ASN A 214 4.81 3.08 -10.09
C ASN A 214 4.83 4.11 -8.97
N SER A 215 3.74 4.84 -8.79
CA SER A 215 3.65 5.88 -7.76
C SER A 215 3.45 5.31 -6.35
N GLN A 216 2.83 4.14 -6.24
CA GLN A 216 2.63 3.37 -5.00
C GLN A 216 3.02 1.92 -5.26
N LEU A 217 3.64 1.28 -4.28
CA LEU A 217 4.24 -0.04 -4.44
C LEU A 217 3.67 -1.07 -3.47
N THR A 218 3.41 -0.70 -2.23
CA THR A 218 2.94 -1.61 -1.18
C THR A 218 1.55 -1.26 -0.67
N SER A 219 0.78 -2.30 -0.38
CA SER A 219 -0.58 -2.19 0.15
C SER A 219 -0.98 -3.53 0.80
N PRO A 220 -1.02 -3.60 2.14
CA PRO A 220 -1.24 -4.87 2.85
C PRO A 220 -2.72 -5.27 2.85
N ALA A 221 -3.15 -5.93 1.78
CA ALA A 221 -4.52 -6.42 1.64
C ALA A 221 -4.89 -7.48 2.70
N PRO A 222 -6.17 -7.64 3.05
CA PRO A 222 -6.62 -8.59 4.08
C PRO A 222 -6.32 -10.07 3.79
N THR A 223 -6.24 -10.47 2.53
CA THR A 223 -5.92 -11.83 2.03
C THR A 223 -6.81 -12.96 2.57
N THR A 224 -8.01 -12.67 3.05
CA THR A 224 -8.91 -13.61 3.74
C THR A 224 -9.12 -14.92 2.98
N THR A 225 -9.35 -14.87 1.66
CA THR A 225 -9.55 -16.07 0.83
C THR A 225 -8.23 -16.63 0.30
N THR A 226 -7.31 -15.74 -0.16
CA THR A 226 -6.04 -16.18 -0.76
C THR A 226 -5.11 -16.84 0.25
N SER A 227 -5.15 -16.45 1.51
CA SER A 227 -4.39 -17.10 2.57
C SER A 227 -4.83 -18.55 2.82
N ILE A 228 -6.14 -18.82 2.75
CA ILE A 228 -6.68 -20.20 2.85
C ILE A 228 -6.14 -21.07 1.71
N TYR A 229 -6.15 -20.57 0.47
CA TYR A 229 -5.58 -21.31 -0.67
C TYR A 229 -4.08 -21.58 -0.57
N GLN A 230 -3.36 -20.73 0.17
CA GLN A 230 -1.91 -20.82 0.34
C GLN A 230 -1.50 -21.50 1.66
N ASP A 231 -2.48 -21.99 2.45
CA ASP A 231 -2.24 -22.55 3.78
C ASP A 231 -1.37 -21.62 4.64
N ALA A 232 -1.80 -20.37 4.76
CA ALA A 232 -1.07 -19.30 5.44
C ALA A 232 -2.00 -18.45 6.30
N SER A 233 -1.45 -17.82 7.34
CA SER A 233 -2.17 -16.80 8.11
C SER A 233 -2.49 -15.57 7.26
N ALA A 234 -3.66 -14.96 7.52
CA ALA A 234 -4.12 -13.81 6.75
C ALA A 234 -3.29 -12.55 7.06
N THR A 235 -2.91 -11.82 6.02
CA THR A 235 -2.21 -10.53 6.09
C THR A 235 -1.09 -10.49 7.15
N PHE A 236 -1.07 -9.48 7.99
CA PHE A 236 -0.11 -9.30 9.09
C PHE A 236 -0.74 -9.57 10.48
N GLN A 237 -1.94 -10.13 10.54
CA GLN A 237 -2.63 -10.35 11.81
C GLN A 237 -2.08 -11.58 12.55
N PRO A 238 -1.91 -11.52 13.90
CA PRO A 238 -1.55 -12.68 14.68
C PRO A 238 -2.72 -13.65 14.80
N ILE A 239 -2.43 -14.95 14.79
CA ILE A 239 -3.40 -15.97 15.15
C ILE A 239 -3.56 -15.92 16.68
N TYR A 240 -4.73 -15.58 17.17
CA TYR A 240 -5.02 -15.39 18.59
C TYR A 240 -5.75 -16.58 19.24
N LYS A 241 -6.25 -17.53 18.45
CA LYS A 241 -6.90 -18.77 18.91
C LYS A 241 -6.56 -19.92 17.98
N ALA A 242 -6.36 -21.12 18.56
CA ALA A 242 -6.14 -22.34 17.79
C ALA A 242 -7.36 -22.76 16.96
N TYR A 243 -8.56 -22.43 17.44
CA TYR A 243 -9.82 -22.68 16.76
C TYR A 243 -10.70 -21.45 16.88
N PHE A 244 -11.24 -20.99 15.78
CA PHE A 244 -12.29 -19.97 15.73
C PHE A 244 -13.25 -20.30 14.58
N SER A 245 -14.52 -19.96 14.73
CA SER A 245 -15.48 -19.94 13.63
C SER A 245 -15.73 -18.50 13.23
N GLU A 246 -15.66 -18.23 11.94
CA GLU A 246 -16.04 -16.95 11.38
C GLU A 246 -17.48 -17.10 10.88
N ASP A 247 -18.42 -16.53 11.64
CA ASP A 247 -19.81 -16.44 11.19
C ASP A 247 -19.88 -15.35 10.11
N ASN A 248 -19.85 -15.75 8.87
CA ASN A 248 -20.18 -14.89 7.75
C ASN A 248 -21.67 -14.54 7.83
N LYS A 249 -21.99 -13.41 8.44
CA LYS A 249 -23.33 -12.82 8.39
C LYS A 249 -23.47 -11.92 7.18
#